data_337da8916ef91eef9467500366b64154
#
_entry.id   337da8916ef91eef9467500366b64154
#
_cell.length_a   1.000
_cell.length_b   1.000
_cell.length_c   1.000
_cell.angle_alpha   90.00
_cell.angle_beta   90.00
_cell.angle_gamma   90.00
#
_symmetry.space_group_name_H-M   'P 1'
#
loop_
_entity.id
_entity.type
_entity.pdbx_description
1 polymer ?
#
loop_
_entity_poly.entity_id
_entity_poly.type
_entity_poly.pdbx_seq_one_letter_code
_entity_poly.pdbx_strand_id
1 'polypeptide(L)'
;ALVCEPAGRMCPRFAVRGVVSPGDAISQGGHHFEALAAPGHDPHALLLFDARSGVLISGDALWQDGFGVVFPELDGEAGFDDVAATLDLIERLPVRHVVPGHGAVFDDVAGALQRARHRLAGLRRDPARHARHGAKVLIKYHLMELGEQQFGDLRNWLAATPLLGSCQIRTGQAGTQLDFGLRLLDELLGSGALTRDGDTVRDA
;
A
#
# COMPACT_ATOMS: atom_id res chain seq x y z
N ALA A 1 -7.67 -9.15 17.56
CA ALA A 1 -7.65 -8.34 16.34
C ALA A 1 -8.78 -8.76 15.42
N LEU A 2 -9.23 -7.83 14.57
CA LEU A 2 -10.14 -8.07 13.46
C LEU A 2 -9.37 -7.90 12.16
N VAL A 3 -9.72 -8.65 11.15
CA VAL A 3 -9.11 -8.57 9.81
C VAL A 3 -10.19 -8.58 8.74
N CYS A 4 -9.91 -8.03 7.55
CA CYS A 4 -10.79 -8.17 6.38
C CYS A 4 -10.58 -9.52 5.66
N GLU A 5 -11.57 -9.96 4.92
CA GLU A 5 -11.45 -11.13 4.04
C GLU A 5 -10.61 -10.80 2.78
N PRO A 6 -9.95 -11.80 2.17
CA PRO A 6 -9.91 -13.18 2.59
C PRO A 6 -8.83 -13.40 3.65
N ALA A 7 -9.26 -13.66 4.85
CA ALA A 7 -8.35 -14.06 5.92
C ALA A 7 -7.86 -15.51 5.73
N GLY A 8 -7.69 -15.98 4.52
CA GLY A 8 -7.28 -17.35 4.19
C GLY A 8 -5.96 -17.78 4.84
N ARG A 9 -5.20 -16.82 5.38
CA ARG A 9 -4.04 -17.06 6.23
C ARG A 9 -4.04 -16.04 7.37
N MET A 10 -4.74 -16.37 8.44
CA MET A 10 -4.63 -15.60 9.67
C MET A 10 -3.18 -15.58 10.14
N CYS A 11 -2.60 -14.40 10.32
CA CYS A 11 -1.27 -14.27 10.87
C CYS A 11 -1.33 -14.54 12.40
N PRO A 12 -0.74 -15.62 12.92
CA PRO A 12 -0.86 -15.98 14.34
C PRO A 12 -0.39 -14.85 15.28
N ARG A 13 0.59 -14.06 14.86
CA ARG A 13 1.11 -12.93 15.65
C ARG A 13 0.08 -11.83 15.93
N PHE A 14 -0.98 -11.74 15.13
CA PHE A 14 -2.03 -10.74 15.33
C PHE A 14 -3.15 -11.22 16.24
N ALA A 15 -3.14 -12.47 16.69
CA ALA A 15 -4.19 -13.06 17.53
C ALA A 15 -5.61 -12.73 17.02
N VAL A 16 -5.84 -12.99 15.75
CA VAL A 16 -7.12 -12.68 15.05
C VAL A 16 -8.26 -13.38 15.77
N ARG A 17 -9.34 -12.64 16.10
CA ARG A 17 -10.53 -13.15 16.79
C ARG A 17 -11.81 -13.02 15.96
N GLY A 18 -11.76 -12.36 14.84
CA GLY A 18 -12.91 -12.17 13.97
C GLY A 18 -12.52 -11.53 12.65
N VAL A 19 -13.46 -11.50 11.74
CA VAL A 19 -13.34 -10.92 10.41
C VAL A 19 -14.30 -9.75 10.31
N VAL A 20 -13.92 -8.71 9.58
CA VAL A 20 -14.75 -7.56 9.23
C VAL A 20 -15.00 -7.58 7.74
N SER A 21 -16.26 -7.48 7.36
CA SER A 21 -16.71 -7.43 5.99
C SER A 21 -17.35 -6.07 5.67
N PRO A 22 -17.46 -5.67 4.41
CA PRO A 22 -18.21 -4.48 4.03
C PRO A 22 -19.66 -4.57 4.54
N GLY A 23 -20.14 -3.47 5.16
CA GLY A 23 -21.45 -3.38 5.80
C GLY A 23 -21.45 -3.73 7.28
N ASP A 24 -20.38 -4.28 7.83
CA ASP A 24 -20.28 -4.53 9.27
C ASP A 24 -20.17 -3.22 10.06
N ALA A 25 -20.74 -3.21 11.27
CA ALA A 25 -20.65 -2.11 12.21
C ALA A 25 -19.65 -2.43 13.34
N ILE A 26 -18.75 -1.50 13.61
CA ILE A 26 -17.76 -1.60 14.69
C ILE A 26 -17.95 -0.45 15.66
N SER A 27 -18.18 -0.76 16.95
CA SER A 27 -18.28 0.24 18.00
C SER A 27 -16.99 0.26 18.83
N GLN A 28 -16.31 1.40 18.86
CA GLN A 28 -15.07 1.57 19.59
C GLN A 28 -14.90 3.03 20.06
N GLY A 29 -14.58 3.22 21.33
CA GLY A 29 -14.24 4.55 21.87
C GLY A 29 -15.36 5.60 21.74
N GLY A 30 -16.64 5.18 21.72
CA GLY A 30 -17.79 6.07 21.52
C GLY A 30 -18.11 6.38 20.05
N HIS A 31 -17.32 5.87 19.12
CA HIS A 31 -17.59 5.91 17.68
C HIS A 31 -18.37 4.68 17.22
N HIS A 32 -19.12 4.85 16.12
CA HIS A 32 -19.85 3.78 15.46
C HIS A 32 -19.46 3.79 13.98
N PHE A 33 -18.48 2.97 13.64
CA PHE A 33 -17.95 2.87 12.29
C PHE A 33 -18.73 1.85 11.47
N GLU A 34 -19.05 2.20 10.24
CA GLU A 34 -19.44 1.28 9.18
C GLU A 34 -18.18 0.90 8.37
N ALA A 35 -18.00 -0.38 8.10
CA ALA A 35 -16.95 -0.88 7.22
C ALA A 35 -17.41 -0.78 5.76
N LEU A 36 -16.64 -0.08 4.93
CA LEU A 36 -16.91 0.14 3.52
C LEU A 36 -15.83 -0.51 2.68
N ALA A 37 -16.18 -1.20 1.60
CA ALA A 37 -15.19 -1.72 0.66
C ALA A 37 -14.41 -0.58 0.01
N ALA A 38 -13.09 -0.70 -0.05
CA ALA A 38 -12.19 0.30 -0.60
C ALA A 38 -11.07 -0.36 -1.42
N PRO A 39 -11.39 -1.16 -2.45
CA PRO A 39 -10.36 -1.80 -3.26
C PRO A 39 -9.46 -0.76 -3.94
N GLY A 40 -8.26 -1.19 -4.29
CA GLY A 40 -7.28 -0.35 -4.98
C GLY A 40 -5.85 -0.62 -4.51
N HIS A 41 -5.45 -0.11 -3.34
CA HIS A 41 -4.17 -0.47 -2.72
C HIS A 41 -4.06 -1.98 -2.48
N ASP A 42 -5.11 -2.55 -1.92
CA ASP A 42 -5.34 -3.98 -1.73
C ASP A 42 -6.79 -4.29 -2.16
N PRO A 43 -7.07 -5.43 -2.84
CA PRO A 43 -8.43 -5.76 -3.31
C PRO A 43 -9.44 -5.95 -2.17
N HIS A 44 -8.97 -6.20 -0.95
CA HIS A 44 -9.80 -6.42 0.23
C HIS A 44 -9.73 -5.28 1.25
N ALA A 45 -9.14 -4.15 0.88
CA ALA A 45 -9.04 -2.98 1.76
C ALA A 45 -10.42 -2.48 2.19
N LEU A 46 -10.49 -2.01 3.42
CA LEU A 46 -11.69 -1.42 4.01
C LEU A 46 -11.42 0.00 4.49
N LEU A 47 -12.42 0.86 4.38
CA LEU A 47 -12.54 2.10 5.11
C LEU A 47 -13.43 1.86 6.33
N LEU A 48 -13.22 2.63 7.41
CA LEU A 48 -14.15 2.68 8.53
C LEU A 48 -14.67 4.11 8.66
N PHE A 49 -15.99 4.31 8.51
CA PHE A 49 -16.61 5.63 8.50
C PHE A 49 -17.64 5.77 9.63
N ASP A 50 -17.49 6.78 10.49
CA ASP A 50 -18.48 7.20 11.47
C ASP A 50 -19.25 8.42 10.96
N ALA A 51 -20.46 8.22 10.46
CA ALA A 51 -21.30 9.27 9.91
C ALA A 51 -21.69 10.35 10.92
N ARG A 52 -21.71 10.04 12.22
CA ARG A 52 -22.11 10.98 13.27
C ARG A 52 -20.99 12.00 13.55
N SER A 53 -19.77 11.56 13.62
CA SER A 53 -18.58 12.43 13.85
C SER A 53 -17.96 12.94 12.55
N GLY A 54 -18.22 12.29 11.42
CA GLY A 54 -17.57 12.56 10.15
C GLY A 54 -16.13 12.06 10.10
N VAL A 55 -15.76 11.12 10.96
CA VAL A 55 -14.41 10.52 11.00
C VAL A 55 -14.32 9.37 10.01
N LEU A 56 -13.32 9.42 9.14
CA LEU A 56 -12.96 8.36 8.21
C LEU A 56 -11.57 7.81 8.57
N ILE A 57 -11.48 6.51 8.88
CA ILE A 57 -10.21 5.79 8.93
C ILE A 57 -10.00 5.23 7.53
N SER A 58 -9.06 5.83 6.79
CA SER A 58 -8.87 5.57 5.35
C SER A 58 -7.81 4.52 5.05
N GLY A 59 -6.99 4.11 6.03
CA GLY A 59 -5.84 3.25 5.75
C GLY A 59 -4.98 3.83 4.61
N ASP A 60 -4.70 2.99 3.62
CA ASP A 60 -3.88 3.37 2.45
C ASP A 60 -4.70 3.81 1.23
N ALA A 61 -6.04 3.92 1.37
CA ALA A 61 -6.90 4.40 0.29
C ALA A 61 -6.82 5.91 0.09
N LEU A 62 -6.57 6.69 1.16
CA LEU A 62 -6.40 8.15 1.07
C LEU A 62 -5.46 8.66 2.17
N TRP A 63 -4.39 9.32 1.76
CA TRP A 63 -3.48 10.11 2.60
C TRP A 63 -3.64 11.59 2.28
N GLN A 64 -3.02 12.46 3.07
CA GLN A 64 -3.02 13.88 2.78
C GLN A 64 -2.46 14.19 1.39
N ASP A 65 -1.42 13.48 0.95
CA ASP A 65 -0.72 13.70 -0.32
C ASP A 65 -0.80 12.50 -1.28
N GLY A 66 -1.91 11.76 -1.25
CA GLY A 66 -2.16 10.67 -2.19
C GLY A 66 -2.74 9.41 -1.55
N PHE A 67 -2.22 8.26 -1.93
CA PHE A 67 -2.66 6.92 -1.50
C PHE A 67 -1.50 5.92 -1.60
N GLY A 68 -1.68 4.71 -1.07
CA GLY A 68 -0.70 3.63 -1.08
C GLY A 68 -0.36 3.09 -2.47
N VAL A 69 0.64 2.19 -2.53
CA VAL A 69 0.97 1.47 -3.76
C VAL A 69 -0.24 0.64 -4.20
N VAL A 70 -0.56 0.64 -5.48
CA VAL A 70 -1.66 -0.17 -6.03
C VAL A 70 -1.11 -1.53 -6.44
N PHE A 71 -1.12 -2.49 -5.51
CA PHE A 71 -0.53 -3.81 -5.73
C PHE A 71 -1.19 -4.61 -6.87
N PRO A 72 -2.53 -4.60 -7.04
CA PRO A 72 -3.18 -5.28 -8.17
C PRO A 72 -2.62 -4.83 -9.53
N GLU A 73 -2.35 -3.54 -9.71
CA GLU A 73 -1.74 -3.03 -10.94
C GLU A 73 -0.34 -3.60 -11.21
N LEU A 74 0.42 -3.92 -10.16
CA LEU A 74 1.74 -4.52 -10.31
C LEU A 74 1.65 -5.97 -10.82
N ASP A 75 0.54 -6.64 -10.51
CA ASP A 75 0.28 -8.03 -10.90
C ASP A 75 -0.57 -8.17 -12.16
N GLY A 76 -0.99 -7.06 -12.75
CA GLY A 76 -1.71 -7.04 -14.02
C GLY A 76 -3.22 -6.88 -13.92
N GLU A 77 -3.73 -6.60 -12.75
CA GLU A 77 -5.14 -6.35 -12.51
C GLU A 77 -5.51 -4.86 -12.62
N ALA A 78 -6.80 -4.55 -12.76
CA ALA A 78 -7.28 -3.18 -13.01
C ALA A 78 -7.42 -2.34 -11.72
N GLY A 79 -6.40 -2.31 -10.86
CA GLY A 79 -6.46 -1.64 -9.55
C GLY A 79 -6.59 -0.11 -9.62
N PHE A 80 -6.19 0.54 -10.70
CA PHE A 80 -6.37 2.00 -10.84
C PHE A 80 -7.84 2.41 -10.99
N ASP A 81 -8.68 1.56 -11.55
CA ASP A 81 -10.12 1.83 -11.63
C ASP A 81 -10.77 1.67 -10.26
N ASP A 82 -10.32 0.70 -9.48
CA ASP A 82 -10.73 0.51 -8.09
C ASP A 82 -10.35 1.71 -7.21
N VAL A 83 -9.13 2.23 -7.36
CA VAL A 83 -8.71 3.48 -6.68
C VAL A 83 -9.64 4.63 -7.06
N ALA A 84 -9.96 4.80 -8.34
CA ALA A 84 -10.87 5.86 -8.78
C ALA A 84 -12.25 5.72 -8.12
N ALA A 85 -12.83 4.52 -8.13
CA ALA A 85 -14.13 4.23 -7.51
C ALA A 85 -14.11 4.48 -5.99
N THR A 86 -13.02 4.12 -5.31
CA THR A 86 -12.83 4.37 -3.88
C THR A 86 -12.72 5.87 -3.56
N LEU A 87 -11.99 6.65 -4.38
CA LEU A 87 -11.96 8.11 -4.23
C LEU A 87 -13.34 8.75 -4.46
N ASP A 88 -14.12 8.23 -5.44
CA ASP A 88 -15.50 8.67 -5.68
C ASP A 88 -16.43 8.30 -4.52
N LEU A 89 -16.23 7.16 -3.87
CA LEU A 89 -16.95 6.79 -2.66
C LEU A 89 -16.65 7.78 -1.53
N ILE A 90 -15.39 8.07 -1.25
CA ILE A 90 -14.98 8.99 -0.18
C ILE A 90 -15.57 10.39 -0.42
N GLU A 91 -15.57 10.89 -1.67
CA GLU A 91 -16.11 12.21 -2.02
C GLU A 91 -17.61 12.34 -1.73
N ARG A 92 -18.38 11.24 -1.81
CA ARG A 92 -19.81 11.22 -1.50
C ARG A 92 -20.14 11.16 0.00
N LEU A 93 -19.16 10.81 0.84
CA LEU A 93 -19.34 10.72 2.28
C LEU A 93 -19.17 12.11 2.92
N PRO A 94 -19.95 12.45 3.96
CA PRO A 94 -19.78 13.71 4.70
C PRO A 94 -18.58 13.64 5.65
N VAL A 95 -17.39 13.37 5.08
CA VAL A 95 -16.13 13.26 5.84
C VAL A 95 -15.69 14.64 6.31
N ARG A 96 -15.29 14.74 7.58
CA ARG A 96 -14.72 15.94 8.20
C ARG A 96 -13.25 15.75 8.59
N HIS A 97 -12.91 14.55 9.07
CA HIS A 97 -11.59 14.22 9.57
C HIS A 97 -11.14 12.89 8.97
N VAL A 98 -9.94 12.83 8.43
CA VAL A 98 -9.35 11.60 7.91
C VAL A 98 -8.22 11.15 8.81
N VAL A 99 -8.28 9.88 9.24
CA VAL A 99 -7.22 9.16 9.94
C VAL A 99 -6.57 8.21 8.93
N PRO A 100 -5.45 8.60 8.31
CA PRO A 100 -4.79 7.80 7.28
C PRO A 100 -3.92 6.69 7.87
N GLY A 101 -3.56 5.71 7.06
CA GLY A 101 -2.57 4.68 7.41
C GLY A 101 -1.16 5.25 7.57
N HIS A 102 -0.87 6.35 6.85
CA HIS A 102 0.41 7.05 6.91
C HIS A 102 0.22 8.57 6.98
N GLY A 103 1.01 9.23 7.84
CA GLY A 103 0.96 10.67 8.05
C GLY A 103 0.06 11.10 9.20
N ALA A 104 -0.16 12.41 9.34
CA ALA A 104 -1.00 12.98 10.37
C ALA A 104 -2.50 12.94 10.00
N VAL A 105 -3.37 13.01 11.00
CA VAL A 105 -4.80 13.27 10.79
C VAL A 105 -4.98 14.62 10.09
N PHE A 106 -5.92 14.71 9.16
CA PHE A 106 -6.17 15.93 8.39
C PHE A 106 -7.66 16.16 8.11
N ASP A 107 -8.00 17.44 7.81
CA ASP A 107 -9.37 17.90 7.56
C ASP A 107 -9.57 18.44 6.13
N ASP A 108 -8.47 18.70 5.40
CA ASP A 108 -8.53 19.12 3.98
C ASP A 108 -8.85 17.94 3.07
N VAL A 109 -10.06 17.39 3.22
CA VAL A 109 -10.50 16.21 2.47
C VAL A 109 -10.58 16.50 0.96
N ALA A 110 -11.14 17.65 0.58
CA ALA A 110 -11.28 18.03 -0.84
C ALA A 110 -9.92 18.19 -1.53
N GLY A 111 -8.97 18.86 -0.87
CA GLY A 111 -7.62 19.02 -1.39
C GLY A 111 -6.86 17.68 -1.47
N ALA A 112 -7.03 16.80 -0.47
CA ALA A 112 -6.43 15.47 -0.48
C ALA A 112 -6.99 14.61 -1.64
N LEU A 113 -8.31 14.61 -1.88
CA LEU A 113 -8.93 13.95 -3.02
C LEU A 113 -8.41 14.48 -4.36
N GLN A 114 -8.26 15.81 -4.48
CA GLN A 114 -7.70 16.41 -5.69
C GLN A 114 -6.25 15.95 -5.94
N ARG A 115 -5.40 15.94 -4.91
CA ARG A 115 -4.02 15.46 -5.00
C ARG A 115 -3.97 13.97 -5.34
N ALA A 116 -4.84 13.15 -4.73
CA ALA A 116 -4.95 11.72 -5.02
C ALA A 116 -5.36 11.46 -6.48
N ARG A 117 -6.37 12.18 -7.00
CA ARG A 117 -6.80 12.08 -8.42
C ARG A 117 -5.70 12.52 -9.37
N HIS A 118 -4.97 13.59 -9.05
CA HIS A 118 -3.83 14.03 -9.86
C HIS A 118 -2.72 12.97 -9.89
N ARG A 119 -2.40 12.37 -8.74
CA ARG A 119 -1.44 11.24 -8.63
C ARG A 119 -1.91 10.07 -9.48
N LEU A 120 -3.17 9.64 -9.36
CA LEU A 120 -3.75 8.54 -10.13
C LEU A 120 -3.64 8.78 -11.64
N ALA A 121 -4.00 9.98 -12.11
CA ALA A 121 -3.87 10.36 -13.51
C ALA A 121 -2.40 10.30 -13.99
N GLY A 122 -1.45 10.66 -13.13
CA GLY A 122 -0.02 10.52 -13.39
C GLY A 122 0.42 9.07 -13.54
N LEU A 123 -0.05 8.18 -12.65
CA LEU A 123 0.28 6.75 -12.67
C LEU A 123 -0.35 6.04 -13.90
N ARG A 124 -1.57 6.41 -14.28
CA ARG A 124 -2.22 5.90 -15.52
C ARG A 124 -1.44 6.28 -16.79
N ARG A 125 -0.83 7.47 -16.82
CA ARG A 125 0.01 7.90 -17.94
C ARG A 125 1.38 7.24 -17.99
N ASP A 126 1.91 6.87 -16.83
CA ASP A 126 3.22 6.23 -16.68
C ASP A 126 3.15 5.03 -15.71
N PRO A 127 2.60 3.89 -16.16
CA PRO A 127 2.54 2.68 -15.34
C PRO A 127 3.93 2.12 -14.98
N ALA A 128 4.93 2.37 -15.82
CA ALA A 128 6.31 1.95 -15.55
C ALA A 128 6.88 2.64 -14.29
N ARG A 129 6.56 3.92 -14.10
CA ARG A 129 6.92 4.65 -12.88
C ARG A 129 6.26 4.04 -11.64
N HIS A 130 4.98 3.62 -11.74
CA HIS A 130 4.29 2.95 -10.65
C HIS A 130 4.95 1.60 -10.33
N ALA A 131 5.22 0.78 -11.35
CA ALA A 131 5.87 -0.51 -11.18
C ALA A 131 7.25 -0.39 -10.52
N ARG A 132 8.05 0.59 -10.95
CA ARG A 132 9.35 0.89 -10.33
C ARG A 132 9.21 1.30 -8.86
N HIS A 133 8.25 2.15 -8.54
CA HIS A 133 7.97 2.57 -7.16
C HIS A 133 7.51 1.39 -6.31
N GLY A 134 6.57 0.60 -6.80
CA GLY A 134 6.06 -0.59 -6.10
C GLY A 134 7.14 -1.63 -5.82
N ALA A 135 8.04 -1.85 -6.77
CA ALA A 135 9.19 -2.73 -6.57
C ALA A 135 10.12 -2.25 -5.44
N LYS A 136 10.38 -0.93 -5.33
CA LYS A 136 11.14 -0.36 -4.21
C LYS A 136 10.44 -0.54 -2.87
N VAL A 137 9.14 -0.29 -2.83
CA VAL A 137 8.31 -0.49 -1.63
C VAL A 137 8.34 -1.96 -1.20
N LEU A 138 8.25 -2.90 -2.14
CA LEU A 138 8.32 -4.33 -1.85
C LEU A 138 9.67 -4.74 -1.23
N ILE A 139 10.80 -4.23 -1.76
CA ILE A 139 12.14 -4.48 -1.19
C ILE A 139 12.23 -3.89 0.23
N LYS A 140 11.72 -2.67 0.43
CA LYS A 140 11.71 -2.01 1.74
C LYS A 140 10.88 -2.81 2.74
N TYR A 141 9.65 -3.24 2.38
CA TYR A 141 8.80 -4.05 3.25
C TYR A 141 9.42 -5.38 3.64
N HIS A 142 10.06 -6.06 2.70
CA HIS A 142 10.74 -7.30 2.98
C HIS A 142 11.81 -7.12 4.08
N LEU A 143 12.62 -6.06 4.01
CA LEU A 143 13.63 -5.77 5.01
C LEU A 143 13.05 -5.22 6.31
N MET A 144 11.97 -4.44 6.27
CA MET A 144 11.25 -4.02 7.48
C MET A 144 10.69 -5.21 8.27
N GLU A 145 10.20 -6.24 7.58
CA GLU A 145 9.65 -7.44 8.22
C GLU A 145 10.75 -8.28 8.88
N LEU A 146 11.92 -8.39 8.25
CA LEU A 146 13.04 -9.19 8.75
C LEU A 146 13.96 -8.42 9.71
N GLY A 147 13.92 -7.08 9.66
CA GLY A 147 14.87 -6.20 10.32
C GLY A 147 16.21 -6.12 9.57
N GLU A 148 16.82 -7.27 9.28
CA GLU A 148 18.07 -7.37 8.52
C GLU A 148 18.15 -8.68 7.72
N GLN A 149 18.97 -8.72 6.68
CA GLN A 149 19.21 -9.92 5.89
C GLN A 149 20.63 -9.93 5.31
N GLN A 150 21.22 -11.12 5.17
CA GLN A 150 22.50 -11.29 4.46
C GLN A 150 22.31 -11.00 2.96
N PHE A 151 23.25 -10.31 2.36
CA PHE A 151 23.18 -9.88 0.97
C PHE A 151 23.00 -11.04 -0.03
N GLY A 152 23.63 -12.20 0.25
CA GLY A 152 23.46 -13.40 -0.55
C GLY A 152 22.02 -13.89 -0.57
N ASP A 153 21.36 -13.92 0.60
CA ASP A 153 19.96 -14.34 0.73
C ASP A 153 18.99 -13.30 0.11
N LEU A 154 19.28 -12.01 0.30
CA LEU A 154 18.52 -10.94 -0.34
C LEU A 154 18.60 -11.03 -1.87
N ARG A 155 19.77 -11.35 -2.45
CA ARG A 155 19.90 -11.58 -3.89
C ARG A 155 19.04 -12.74 -4.38
N ASN A 156 19.00 -13.84 -3.63
CA ASN A 156 18.15 -14.99 -3.96
C ASN A 156 16.67 -14.60 -3.91
N TRP A 157 16.26 -13.83 -2.91
CA TRP A 157 14.90 -13.32 -2.78
C TRP A 157 14.54 -12.36 -3.94
N LEU A 158 15.43 -11.43 -4.31
CA LEU A 158 15.24 -10.52 -5.45
C LEU A 158 15.06 -11.29 -6.77
N ALA A 159 15.82 -12.39 -6.96
CA ALA A 159 15.74 -13.21 -8.17
C ALA A 159 14.47 -14.06 -8.24
N ALA A 160 13.89 -14.44 -7.10
CA ALA A 160 12.81 -15.42 -7.01
C ALA A 160 11.42 -14.82 -6.75
N THR A 161 11.31 -13.56 -6.35
CA THR A 161 10.05 -12.92 -5.99
C THR A 161 9.19 -12.62 -7.22
N PRO A 162 8.04 -13.29 -7.43
CA PRO A 162 7.25 -13.16 -8.67
C PRO A 162 6.84 -11.73 -8.97
N LEU A 163 6.39 -10.98 -7.96
CA LEU A 163 5.93 -9.60 -8.12
C LEU A 163 7.05 -8.64 -8.57
N LEU A 164 8.32 -8.90 -8.20
CA LEU A 164 9.46 -8.14 -8.75
C LEU A 164 9.65 -8.42 -10.24
N GLY A 165 9.40 -9.67 -10.67
CA GLY A 165 9.40 -10.04 -12.09
C GLY A 165 8.31 -9.32 -12.87
N SER A 166 7.10 -9.28 -12.34
CA SER A 166 5.99 -8.52 -12.92
C SER A 166 6.33 -7.02 -13.03
N CYS A 167 6.92 -6.44 -12.00
CA CYS A 167 7.39 -5.05 -12.02
C CYS A 167 8.47 -4.80 -13.08
N GLN A 168 9.46 -5.70 -13.22
CA GLN A 168 10.50 -5.58 -14.24
C GLN A 168 9.90 -5.56 -15.65
N ILE A 169 9.01 -6.49 -15.95
CA ILE A 169 8.33 -6.58 -17.26
C ILE A 169 7.62 -5.26 -17.57
N ARG A 170 6.88 -4.72 -16.61
CA ARG A 170 6.12 -3.47 -16.75
C ARG A 170 6.97 -2.23 -16.92
N THR A 171 8.20 -2.24 -16.38
CA THR A 171 9.14 -1.12 -16.59
C THR A 171 9.81 -1.16 -17.97
N GLY A 172 9.71 -2.28 -18.70
CA GLY A 172 10.42 -2.49 -19.97
C GLY A 172 11.95 -2.48 -19.83
N GLN A 173 12.49 -2.59 -18.62
CA GLN A 173 13.94 -2.56 -18.40
C GLN A 173 14.59 -3.87 -18.86
N ALA A 174 15.69 -3.75 -19.65
CA ALA A 174 16.48 -4.86 -20.09
C ALA A 174 17.27 -5.50 -18.94
N GLY A 175 17.63 -6.76 -19.09
CA GLY A 175 18.38 -7.55 -18.12
C GLY A 175 17.50 -8.56 -17.39
N THR A 176 18.08 -9.22 -16.39
CA THR A 176 17.35 -10.18 -15.54
C THR A 176 16.54 -9.49 -14.43
N GLN A 177 15.61 -10.22 -13.84
CA GLN A 177 14.90 -9.76 -12.63
C GLN A 177 15.90 -9.41 -11.50
N LEU A 178 16.97 -10.19 -11.35
CA LEU A 178 18.02 -9.89 -10.37
C LEU A 178 18.72 -8.57 -10.67
N ASP A 179 19.08 -8.29 -11.93
CA ASP A 179 19.72 -7.01 -12.31
C ASP A 179 18.80 -5.83 -12.02
N PHE A 180 17.49 -5.99 -12.26
CA PHE A 180 16.50 -4.98 -11.92
C PHE A 180 16.43 -4.76 -10.41
N GLY A 181 16.31 -5.83 -9.62
CA GLY A 181 16.26 -5.77 -8.16
C GLY A 181 17.52 -5.14 -7.55
N LEU A 182 18.71 -5.50 -8.05
CA LEU A 182 19.98 -4.94 -7.57
C LEU A 182 20.09 -3.43 -7.86
N ARG A 183 19.67 -2.97 -9.04
CA ARG A 183 19.63 -1.52 -9.33
C ARG A 183 18.72 -0.76 -8.37
N LEU A 184 17.53 -1.31 -8.03
CA LEU A 184 16.63 -0.69 -7.08
C LEU A 184 17.18 -0.71 -5.65
N LEU A 185 17.88 -1.79 -5.27
CA LEU A 185 18.55 -1.90 -3.99
C LEU A 185 19.64 -0.82 -3.85
N ASP A 186 20.47 -0.63 -4.89
CA ASP A 186 21.50 0.41 -4.92
C ASP A 186 20.91 1.81 -4.76
N GLU A 187 19.74 2.08 -5.38
CA GLU A 187 19.04 3.34 -5.22
C GLU A 187 18.49 3.54 -3.80
N LEU A 188 17.97 2.47 -3.17
CA LEU A 188 17.48 2.53 -1.78
C LEU A 188 18.63 2.74 -0.79
N LEU A 189 19.78 2.12 -1.03
CA LEU A 189 21.01 2.36 -0.26
C LEU A 189 21.51 3.79 -0.47
N GLY A 190 21.57 4.25 -1.72
CA GLY A 190 22.04 5.60 -2.07
C GLY A 190 21.16 6.72 -1.51
N SER A 191 19.85 6.46 -1.33
CA SER A 191 18.91 7.41 -0.71
C SER A 191 18.89 7.37 0.82
N GLY A 192 19.59 6.42 1.45
CA GLY A 192 19.54 6.19 2.88
C GLY A 192 18.27 5.51 3.39
N ALA A 193 17.41 5.02 2.47
CA ALA A 193 16.22 4.25 2.86
C ALA A 193 16.57 2.85 3.41
N LEU A 194 17.73 2.33 2.99
CA LEU A 194 18.36 1.12 3.50
C LEU A 194 19.82 1.41 3.83
N THR A 195 20.39 0.58 4.70
CA THR A 195 21.81 0.62 5.04
C THR A 195 22.47 -0.73 4.78
N ARG A 196 23.77 -0.72 4.50
CA ARG A 196 24.56 -1.94 4.35
C ARG A 196 25.83 -1.85 5.16
N ASP A 197 26.10 -2.87 5.96
CA ASP A 197 27.33 -3.05 6.72
C ASP A 197 27.92 -4.42 6.38
N GLY A 198 29.04 -4.41 5.67
CA GLY A 198 29.66 -5.62 5.12
C GLY A 198 28.68 -6.40 4.24
N ASP A 199 28.28 -7.58 4.67
CA ASP A 199 27.35 -8.46 3.96
C ASP A 199 25.90 -8.39 4.49
N THR A 200 25.61 -7.52 5.44
CA THR A 200 24.27 -7.36 6.04
C THR A 200 23.59 -6.11 5.51
N VAL A 201 22.38 -6.26 5.01
CA VAL A 201 21.49 -5.15 4.58
C VAL A 201 20.36 -5.00 5.61
N ARG A 202 20.03 -3.74 5.97
CA ARG A 202 19.04 -3.40 6.99
C ARG A 202 18.08 -2.32 6.51
N ASP A 203 16.91 -2.31 7.10
CA ASP A 203 16.05 -1.13 7.11
C ASP A 203 16.73 0.02 7.88
N ALA A 204 16.57 1.28 7.41
CA ALA A 204 17.24 2.45 7.97
C ALA A 204 16.31 3.28 8.88
#